data_a6bf58d6f989f62096c011a7c2a71292
#
_entry.id   a6bf58d6f989f62096c011a7c2a71292
#
_cell.length_a   1.000
_cell.length_b   1.000
_cell.length_c   1.000
_cell.angle_alpha   90.00
_cell.angle_beta   90.00
_cell.angle_gamma   90.00
#
_symmetry.space_group_name_H-M   'P 1'
#
loop_
_entity.id
_entity.type
_entity.pdbx_description
1 polymer ?
#
loop_
_entity_poly.entity_id
_entity_poly.type
_entity_poly.pdbx_seq_one_letter_code
_entity_poly.pdbx_strand_id
1 'polypeptide(L)'
;MELQLVKKYDARAWDGVVVPLGEGNLNSYQGPWEQELAAVRASGRFEGKTGEIFRFSVLSEGVLTQIFLLGLGKDWSLEQVLESCAKVYRQCQELDLRAVCTDLRGVCPQFTPALFQKAAEAAALTGYRFDKYKTTPAAPGIETAAFLCETPERYEAALVEAEVSAEATCIARDLINEPPTVLTPAKLAQAAQELFKETPVKVTVYGRDEVERIGLTAFLEVGKGSIHEPKLIVMEYTGAQDVESRLGLIGKGLTYDSGGYSLQSSEFMETMQHDMSGAAAVMAALWATQKRGLRINITGVVAACENKLSATAYVPGDVIRSMSGRYIEVNNTDAEGRITLADAVTYTKQCCGVDRIVDIATLTDGIQTALGNRRCGAFSNNRALTAQVEKGAAAACERMWELPCDENLRRVLDSRVAHLKNSAMGSSVGGYATVGAMFVKEFVEETPWIHLDIGGTAWTTECEGIYTKGGIGFGTRMLYETFKVMEKEGSQV
;
A
#
# COMPACT_ATOMS: atom_id res chain seq x y z
N MET A 1 -11.37 -1.79 -15.36
CA MET A 1 -12.68 -1.18 -15.01
C MET A 1 -12.63 0.28 -15.38
N GLU A 2 -13.64 0.77 -16.08
CA GLU A 2 -13.80 2.19 -16.43
C GLU A 2 -14.66 2.87 -15.34
N LEU A 3 -14.19 4.01 -14.81
CA LEU A 3 -14.96 4.85 -13.90
C LEU A 3 -15.54 6.04 -14.68
N GLN A 4 -16.80 6.39 -14.45
CA GLN A 4 -17.41 7.53 -15.15
C GLN A 4 -18.46 8.26 -14.33
N LEU A 5 -18.61 9.56 -14.61
CA LEU A 5 -19.68 10.39 -14.07
C LEU A 5 -20.81 10.53 -15.11
N VAL A 6 -22.05 10.35 -14.68
CA VAL A 6 -23.24 10.48 -15.56
C VAL A 6 -24.29 11.39 -14.95
N LYS A 7 -24.95 12.19 -15.81
CA LYS A 7 -26.03 13.13 -15.41
C LYS A 7 -27.42 12.52 -15.49
N LYS A 8 -27.59 11.54 -16.36
CA LYS A 8 -28.92 10.96 -16.63
C LYS A 8 -28.88 9.47 -16.42
N TYR A 9 -29.93 8.95 -15.81
CA TYR A 9 -30.16 7.53 -15.70
C TYR A 9 -30.66 6.98 -17.05
N ASP A 10 -30.05 5.89 -17.49
CA ASP A 10 -30.52 5.09 -18.62
C ASP A 10 -30.78 3.66 -18.15
N ALA A 11 -32.05 3.25 -18.16
CA ALA A 11 -32.44 1.93 -17.66
C ALA A 11 -31.84 0.75 -18.42
N ARG A 12 -31.38 0.96 -19.66
CA ARG A 12 -30.79 -0.09 -20.49
C ARG A 12 -29.28 -0.22 -20.38
N ALA A 13 -28.64 0.73 -19.70
CA ALA A 13 -27.18 0.79 -19.61
C ALA A 13 -26.60 -0.01 -18.43
N TRP A 14 -27.41 -0.41 -17.45
CA TRP A 14 -26.94 -0.90 -16.17
C TRP A 14 -27.52 -2.25 -15.78
N ASP A 15 -26.66 -3.22 -15.49
CA ASP A 15 -27.04 -4.52 -14.91
C ASP A 15 -27.39 -4.38 -13.44
N GLY A 16 -26.74 -3.42 -12.75
CA GLY A 16 -26.95 -3.13 -11.34
C GLY A 16 -26.97 -1.63 -11.02
N VAL A 17 -27.79 -1.26 -10.04
CA VAL A 17 -27.83 0.10 -9.49
C VAL A 17 -27.64 0.03 -7.99
N VAL A 18 -26.66 0.79 -7.48
CA VAL A 18 -26.44 0.99 -6.05
C VAL A 18 -27.04 2.32 -5.65
N VAL A 19 -27.91 2.32 -4.64
CA VAL A 19 -28.53 3.51 -4.08
C VAL A 19 -28.05 3.70 -2.65
N PRO A 20 -27.02 4.53 -2.41
CA PRO A 20 -26.55 4.84 -1.06
C PRO A 20 -27.55 5.73 -0.33
N LEU A 21 -27.81 5.42 0.94
CA LEU A 21 -28.80 6.10 1.78
C LEU A 21 -28.27 6.24 3.21
N GLY A 22 -28.48 7.40 3.82
CA GLY A 22 -28.18 7.61 5.24
C GLY A 22 -29.26 7.05 6.16
N GLU A 23 -28.88 6.60 7.36
CA GLU A 23 -29.82 6.21 8.40
C GLU A 23 -30.68 7.41 8.82
N GLY A 24 -32.01 7.21 8.81
CA GLY A 24 -32.99 8.29 9.06
C GLY A 24 -33.31 9.18 7.86
N ASN A 25 -32.54 9.10 6.77
CA ASN A 25 -32.71 9.90 5.55
C ASN A 25 -33.22 9.09 4.34
N LEU A 26 -33.93 8.00 4.59
CA LEU A 26 -34.45 7.13 3.53
C LEU A 26 -35.48 7.83 2.61
N ASN A 27 -35.97 9.01 3.00
CA ASN A 27 -36.89 9.83 2.21
C ASN A 27 -36.18 10.81 1.26
N SER A 28 -34.86 10.93 1.33
CA SER A 28 -34.09 11.90 0.53
C SER A 28 -33.91 11.48 -0.93
N TYR A 29 -34.10 10.19 -1.23
CA TYR A 29 -33.98 9.71 -2.59
C TYR A 29 -35.13 10.14 -3.48
N GLN A 30 -34.79 10.80 -4.59
CA GLN A 30 -35.71 11.19 -5.66
C GLN A 30 -35.21 10.54 -6.95
N GLY A 31 -35.83 9.43 -7.33
CA GLY A 31 -35.38 8.66 -8.49
C GLY A 31 -36.38 7.60 -8.90
N PRO A 32 -36.02 6.74 -9.87
CA PRO A 32 -36.94 5.76 -10.45
C PRO A 32 -37.50 4.74 -9.46
N TRP A 33 -36.88 4.57 -8.29
CA TRP A 33 -37.18 3.51 -7.32
C TRP A 33 -37.89 3.99 -6.05
N GLU A 34 -38.52 5.16 -6.07
CA GLU A 34 -39.20 5.76 -4.89
C GLU A 34 -40.29 4.86 -4.32
N GLN A 35 -41.07 4.20 -5.18
CA GLN A 35 -42.16 3.33 -4.73
C GLN A 35 -41.64 2.06 -4.07
N GLU A 36 -40.64 1.43 -4.65
CA GLU A 36 -39.98 0.25 -4.10
C GLU A 36 -39.29 0.59 -2.78
N LEU A 37 -38.59 1.71 -2.72
CA LEU A 37 -37.99 2.20 -1.49
C LEU A 37 -39.05 2.43 -0.39
N ALA A 38 -40.17 3.03 -0.71
CA ALA A 38 -41.25 3.26 0.22
C ALA A 38 -41.80 1.92 0.77
N ALA A 39 -41.96 0.91 -0.08
CA ALA A 39 -42.38 -0.44 0.31
C ALA A 39 -41.35 -1.14 1.21
N VAL A 40 -40.05 -1.05 0.86
CA VAL A 40 -38.96 -1.64 1.67
C VAL A 40 -38.90 -1.00 3.06
N ARG A 41 -39.05 0.32 3.16
CA ARG A 41 -39.12 1.05 4.44
C ARG A 41 -40.32 0.59 5.27
N ALA A 42 -41.51 0.58 4.68
CA ALA A 42 -42.73 0.16 5.37
C ALA A 42 -42.61 -1.27 5.92
N SER A 43 -41.82 -2.12 5.28
CA SER A 43 -41.55 -3.49 5.75
C SER A 43 -40.56 -3.59 6.91
N GLY A 44 -39.82 -2.50 7.23
CA GLY A 44 -38.75 -2.50 8.24
C GLY A 44 -37.52 -3.33 7.88
N ARG A 45 -37.37 -3.71 6.61
CA ARG A 45 -36.27 -4.58 6.14
C ARG A 45 -34.97 -3.87 5.82
N PHE A 46 -34.97 -2.53 5.83
CA PHE A 46 -33.81 -1.71 5.59
C PHE A 46 -33.96 -0.39 6.37
N GLU A 47 -32.97 -0.08 7.18
CA GLU A 47 -32.94 1.10 8.05
C GLU A 47 -31.86 2.11 7.61
N GLY A 48 -30.95 1.74 6.71
CA GLY A 48 -29.85 2.57 6.23
C GLY A 48 -28.64 2.55 7.17
N LYS A 49 -28.52 1.54 8.04
CA LYS A 49 -27.36 1.38 8.93
C LYS A 49 -26.09 1.15 8.14
N THR A 50 -24.96 1.52 8.69
CA THR A 50 -23.65 1.39 8.03
C THR A 50 -23.40 -0.03 7.52
N GLY A 51 -23.14 -0.16 6.21
CA GLY A 51 -22.87 -1.42 5.54
C GLY A 51 -24.09 -2.37 5.42
N GLU A 52 -25.30 -1.89 5.76
CA GLU A 52 -26.54 -2.64 5.50
C GLU A 52 -26.81 -2.65 4.00
N ILE A 53 -27.11 -3.84 3.44
CA ILE A 53 -27.44 -3.99 2.02
C ILE A 53 -28.80 -4.71 1.92
N PHE A 54 -29.73 -4.10 1.18
CA PHE A 54 -30.97 -4.74 0.78
C PHE A 54 -31.05 -4.80 -0.74
N ARG A 55 -31.31 -5.99 -1.29
CA ARG A 55 -31.33 -6.22 -2.73
C ARG A 55 -32.72 -6.65 -3.21
N PHE A 56 -33.11 -6.12 -4.35
CA PHE A 56 -34.27 -6.56 -5.12
C PHE A 56 -34.03 -6.41 -6.62
N SER A 57 -34.86 -7.04 -7.42
CA SER A 57 -34.77 -6.96 -8.88
C SER A 57 -35.95 -6.21 -9.44
N VAL A 58 -35.73 -5.42 -10.48
CA VAL A 58 -36.78 -4.69 -11.22
C VAL A 58 -36.69 -5.05 -12.70
N LEU A 59 -37.82 -5.34 -13.30
CA LEU A 59 -37.96 -5.49 -14.73
C LEU A 59 -38.51 -4.17 -15.33
N SER A 60 -37.66 -3.44 -16.02
CA SER A 60 -38.04 -2.19 -16.69
C SER A 60 -37.65 -2.25 -18.16
N GLU A 61 -38.55 -1.91 -19.06
CA GLU A 61 -38.34 -1.90 -20.52
C GLU A 61 -37.74 -3.21 -21.09
N GLY A 62 -38.04 -4.34 -20.44
CA GLY A 62 -37.53 -5.67 -20.82
C GLY A 62 -36.11 -5.98 -20.29
N VAL A 63 -35.51 -5.10 -19.52
CA VAL A 63 -34.20 -5.30 -18.87
C VAL A 63 -34.43 -5.61 -17.39
N LEU A 64 -33.79 -6.70 -16.91
CA LEU A 64 -33.79 -7.08 -15.50
C LEU A 64 -32.58 -6.42 -14.82
N THR A 65 -32.83 -5.41 -13.98
CA THR A 65 -31.79 -4.68 -13.24
C THR A 65 -31.79 -5.07 -11.76
N GLN A 66 -30.61 -5.30 -11.17
CA GLN A 66 -30.44 -5.55 -9.75
C GLN A 66 -30.30 -4.21 -9.00
N ILE A 67 -31.14 -3.97 -8.03
CA ILE A 67 -31.11 -2.76 -7.19
C ILE A 67 -30.55 -3.10 -5.82
N PHE A 68 -29.52 -2.37 -5.39
CA PHE A 68 -28.90 -2.50 -4.08
C PHE A 68 -29.12 -1.22 -3.30
N LEU A 69 -29.89 -1.26 -2.23
CA LEU A 69 -29.91 -0.20 -1.25
C LEU A 69 -28.71 -0.37 -0.34
N LEU A 70 -27.89 0.65 -0.22
CA LEU A 70 -26.69 0.66 0.61
C LEU A 70 -26.82 1.64 1.76
N GLY A 71 -26.81 1.14 2.99
CA GLY A 71 -26.81 1.97 4.19
C GLY A 71 -25.43 2.56 4.48
N LEU A 72 -25.37 3.87 4.64
CA LEU A 72 -24.14 4.58 5.04
C LEU A 72 -24.09 4.93 6.54
N GLY A 73 -25.21 4.70 7.27
CA GLY A 73 -25.31 5.08 8.68
C GLY A 73 -25.67 6.56 8.86
N LYS A 74 -25.45 7.08 10.09
CA LYS A 74 -25.75 8.48 10.46
C LYS A 74 -24.62 9.44 10.11
N ASP A 75 -23.40 9.07 10.48
CA ASP A 75 -22.19 9.86 10.30
C ASP A 75 -21.27 9.16 9.28
N TRP A 76 -20.98 9.83 8.18
CA TRP A 76 -20.24 9.23 7.06
C TRP A 76 -18.75 9.55 7.16
N SER A 77 -17.96 8.63 7.67
CA SER A 77 -16.51 8.71 7.59
C SER A 77 -16.00 8.17 6.24
N LEU A 78 -14.79 8.57 5.86
CA LEU A 78 -14.13 8.06 4.63
C LEU A 78 -14.04 6.53 4.65
N GLU A 79 -13.66 5.96 5.79
CA GLU A 79 -13.49 4.52 5.96
C GLU A 79 -14.83 3.78 5.87
N GLN A 80 -15.89 4.28 6.51
CA GLN A 80 -17.22 3.67 6.42
C GLN A 80 -17.76 3.65 4.99
N VAL A 81 -17.54 4.74 4.22
CA VAL A 81 -17.96 4.80 2.81
C VAL A 81 -17.13 3.82 1.97
N LEU A 82 -15.80 3.80 2.16
CA LEU A 82 -14.90 2.86 1.46
C LEU A 82 -15.35 1.41 1.69
N GLU A 83 -15.54 1.01 2.94
CA GLU A 83 -15.91 -0.36 3.32
C GLU A 83 -17.32 -0.73 2.84
N SER A 84 -18.31 0.16 3.03
CA SER A 84 -19.70 -0.08 2.61
C SER A 84 -19.81 -0.20 1.10
N CYS A 85 -19.13 0.66 0.35
CA CYS A 85 -19.08 0.59 -1.11
C CYS A 85 -18.35 -0.68 -1.57
N ALA A 86 -17.22 -1.02 -0.96
CA ALA A 86 -16.51 -2.26 -1.30
C ALA A 86 -17.38 -3.50 -1.11
N LYS A 87 -18.15 -3.56 -0.01
CA LYS A 87 -19.06 -4.67 0.27
C LYS A 87 -20.15 -4.83 -0.81
N VAL A 88 -20.76 -3.74 -1.27
CA VAL A 88 -21.81 -3.82 -2.29
C VAL A 88 -21.22 -4.13 -3.68
N TYR A 89 -20.05 -3.57 -4.04
CA TYR A 89 -19.40 -3.88 -5.31
C TYR A 89 -18.96 -5.35 -5.39
N ARG A 90 -18.55 -5.98 -4.27
CA ARG A 90 -18.31 -7.42 -4.23
C ARG A 90 -19.57 -8.23 -4.52
N GLN A 91 -20.71 -7.85 -3.94
CA GLN A 91 -21.97 -8.53 -4.26
C GLN A 91 -22.37 -8.36 -5.74
N CYS A 92 -22.09 -7.21 -6.33
CA CYS A 92 -22.28 -7.01 -7.77
C CYS A 92 -21.40 -7.96 -8.61
N GLN A 93 -20.16 -8.19 -8.19
CA GLN A 93 -19.25 -9.13 -8.85
C GLN A 93 -19.69 -10.60 -8.70
N GLU A 94 -20.17 -11.00 -7.51
CA GLU A 94 -20.71 -12.34 -7.25
C GLU A 94 -21.92 -12.68 -8.13
N LEU A 95 -22.59 -11.65 -8.64
CA LEU A 95 -23.71 -11.75 -9.57
C LEU A 95 -23.31 -11.58 -11.04
N ASP A 96 -22.01 -11.54 -11.33
CA ASP A 96 -21.47 -11.32 -12.69
C ASP A 96 -21.99 -10.06 -13.38
N LEU A 97 -22.33 -9.00 -12.63
CA LEU A 97 -22.77 -7.73 -13.20
C LEU A 97 -21.58 -7.03 -13.86
N ARG A 98 -21.76 -6.52 -15.08
CA ARG A 98 -20.70 -5.86 -15.86
C ARG A 98 -20.75 -4.35 -15.79
N ALA A 99 -21.96 -3.79 -15.77
CA ALA A 99 -22.19 -2.36 -15.73
C ALA A 99 -23.00 -1.99 -14.48
N VAL A 100 -22.38 -1.26 -13.55
CA VAL A 100 -22.96 -0.89 -12.26
C VAL A 100 -23.01 0.63 -12.13
N CYS A 101 -24.18 1.19 -11.79
CA CYS A 101 -24.36 2.59 -11.56
C CYS A 101 -24.61 2.88 -10.07
N THR A 102 -23.82 3.73 -9.44
CA THR A 102 -24.10 4.24 -8.10
C THR A 102 -24.88 5.56 -8.21
N ASP A 103 -26.12 5.55 -7.76
CA ASP A 103 -27.03 6.71 -7.81
C ASP A 103 -26.88 7.58 -6.56
N LEU A 104 -26.13 8.66 -6.68
CA LEU A 104 -25.80 9.55 -5.57
C LEU A 104 -26.92 10.54 -5.19
N ARG A 105 -28.04 10.57 -5.91
CA ARG A 105 -29.14 11.53 -5.66
C ARG A 105 -29.74 11.41 -4.25
N GLY A 106 -29.70 10.22 -3.67
CA GLY A 106 -30.16 9.98 -2.29
C GLY A 106 -29.27 10.56 -1.19
N VAL A 107 -28.03 10.92 -1.50
CA VAL A 107 -27.03 11.38 -0.53
C VAL A 107 -26.49 12.80 -0.81
N CYS A 108 -26.74 13.34 -2.00
CA CYS A 108 -26.44 14.74 -2.30
C CYS A 108 -27.37 15.70 -1.54
N PRO A 109 -26.86 16.88 -1.08
CA PRO A 109 -25.52 17.43 -1.30
C PRO A 109 -24.47 17.06 -0.23
N GLN A 110 -24.80 16.24 0.78
CA GLN A 110 -23.90 15.92 1.89
C GLN A 110 -22.70 15.03 1.47
N PHE A 111 -22.80 14.31 0.35
CA PHE A 111 -21.73 13.48 -0.17
C PHE A 111 -20.60 14.35 -0.71
N THR A 112 -19.52 14.49 0.08
CA THR A 112 -18.38 15.36 -0.27
C THR A 112 -17.53 14.74 -1.38
N PRO A 113 -16.68 15.52 -2.10
CA PRO A 113 -15.72 14.97 -3.04
C PRO A 113 -14.77 13.93 -2.42
N ALA A 114 -14.40 14.09 -1.15
CA ALA A 114 -13.56 13.11 -0.45
C ALA A 114 -14.28 11.77 -0.21
N LEU A 115 -15.58 11.80 0.15
CA LEU A 115 -16.40 10.60 0.27
C LEU A 115 -16.61 9.93 -1.09
N PHE A 116 -16.82 10.74 -2.14
CA PHE A 116 -16.92 10.26 -3.51
C PHE A 116 -15.64 9.54 -3.96
N GLN A 117 -14.48 10.13 -3.69
CA GLN A 117 -13.19 9.49 -4.00
C GLN A 117 -13.12 8.08 -3.39
N LYS A 118 -13.54 7.91 -2.13
CA LYS A 118 -13.53 6.60 -1.46
C LYS A 118 -14.53 5.62 -2.05
N ALA A 119 -15.70 6.06 -2.48
CA ALA A 119 -16.67 5.21 -3.18
C ALA A 119 -16.13 4.74 -4.54
N ALA A 120 -15.48 5.62 -5.29
CA ALA A 120 -14.86 5.31 -6.58
C ALA A 120 -13.62 4.39 -6.43
N GLU A 121 -12.75 4.64 -5.42
CA GLU A 121 -11.65 3.73 -5.06
C GLU A 121 -12.17 2.33 -4.71
N ALA A 122 -13.26 2.25 -3.94
CA ALA A 122 -13.87 0.96 -3.58
C ALA A 122 -14.33 0.19 -4.81
N ALA A 123 -15.00 0.85 -5.76
CA ALA A 123 -15.40 0.24 -7.02
C ALA A 123 -14.20 -0.34 -7.78
N ALA A 124 -13.17 0.48 -8.00
CA ALA A 124 -11.98 0.09 -8.76
C ALA A 124 -11.18 -1.03 -8.08
N LEU A 125 -10.92 -0.91 -6.77
CA LEU A 125 -10.03 -1.82 -6.04
C LEU A 125 -10.65 -3.19 -5.79
N THR A 126 -11.97 -3.29 -5.64
CA THR A 126 -12.67 -4.58 -5.53
C THR A 126 -12.63 -5.36 -6.84
N GLY A 127 -12.49 -4.67 -7.98
CA GLY A 127 -12.38 -5.27 -9.30
C GLY A 127 -11.02 -5.89 -9.62
N TYR A 128 -9.99 -5.65 -8.80
CA TYR A 128 -8.66 -6.16 -9.04
C TYR A 128 -8.61 -7.69 -9.04
N ARG A 129 -7.91 -8.26 -10.03
CA ARG A 129 -7.64 -9.70 -10.17
C ARG A 129 -6.23 -9.91 -10.68
N PHE A 130 -5.55 -10.91 -10.13
CA PHE A 130 -4.26 -11.39 -10.64
C PHE A 130 -4.45 -12.75 -11.32
N ASP A 131 -4.84 -12.73 -12.59
CA ASP A 131 -5.17 -13.94 -13.37
C ASP A 131 -4.12 -14.26 -14.46
N LYS A 132 -2.96 -13.59 -14.41
CA LYS A 132 -1.91 -13.64 -15.42
C LYS A 132 -1.47 -15.06 -15.82
N TYR A 133 -1.49 -16.00 -14.86
CA TYR A 133 -1.04 -17.38 -15.05
C TYR A 133 -2.17 -18.39 -15.20
N LYS A 134 -3.43 -17.94 -15.27
CA LYS A 134 -4.58 -18.81 -15.50
C LYS A 134 -4.85 -18.96 -16.99
N THR A 135 -4.99 -20.22 -17.44
CA THR A 135 -5.31 -20.53 -18.84
C THR A 135 -6.81 -20.39 -19.15
N THR A 136 -7.65 -20.53 -18.13
CA THR A 136 -9.10 -20.30 -18.25
C THR A 136 -9.38 -18.89 -17.73
N PRO A 137 -9.91 -17.99 -18.57
CA PRO A 137 -10.29 -16.66 -18.12
C PRO A 137 -11.31 -16.75 -16.97
N ALA A 138 -11.12 -15.94 -15.93
CA ALA A 138 -12.17 -15.74 -14.94
C ALA A 138 -13.39 -15.09 -15.62
N ALA A 139 -14.59 -15.29 -15.06
CA ALA A 139 -15.76 -14.55 -15.49
C ALA A 139 -15.43 -13.04 -15.50
N PRO A 140 -15.86 -12.29 -16.52
CA PRO A 140 -15.61 -10.86 -16.57
C PRO A 140 -16.20 -10.22 -15.31
N GLY A 141 -15.41 -9.39 -14.64
CA GLY A 141 -15.89 -8.60 -13.53
C GLY A 141 -16.64 -7.37 -14.00
N ILE A 142 -16.86 -6.42 -13.09
CA ILE A 142 -17.44 -5.13 -13.45
C ILE A 142 -16.50 -4.42 -14.44
N GLU A 143 -17.00 -4.15 -15.63
CA GLU A 143 -16.28 -3.46 -16.69
C GLU A 143 -16.42 -1.94 -16.54
N THR A 144 -17.63 -1.49 -16.18
CA THR A 144 -17.96 -0.07 -16.01
C THR A 144 -18.62 0.18 -14.65
N ALA A 145 -18.08 1.13 -13.90
CA ALA A 145 -18.70 1.67 -12.69
C ALA A 145 -19.02 3.16 -12.89
N ALA A 146 -20.30 3.48 -12.97
CA ALA A 146 -20.77 4.85 -13.16
C ALA A 146 -21.29 5.45 -11.85
N PHE A 147 -21.19 6.78 -11.74
CA PHE A 147 -21.72 7.54 -10.61
C PHE A 147 -22.71 8.59 -11.15
N LEU A 148 -23.98 8.36 -10.84
CA LEU A 148 -25.06 9.24 -11.28
C LEU A 148 -25.24 10.39 -10.29
N CYS A 149 -25.07 11.62 -10.76
CA CYS A 149 -25.25 12.83 -9.97
C CYS A 149 -25.69 14.00 -10.87
N GLU A 150 -26.39 14.95 -10.29
CA GLU A 150 -26.90 16.14 -11.02
C GLU A 150 -25.77 17.12 -11.38
N THR A 151 -24.70 17.16 -10.57
CA THR A 151 -23.58 18.08 -10.70
C THR A 151 -22.25 17.32 -10.77
N PRO A 152 -21.95 16.60 -11.88
CA PRO A 152 -20.71 15.81 -12.00
C PRO A 152 -19.46 16.67 -11.90
N GLU A 153 -19.50 17.92 -12.29
CA GLU A 153 -18.38 18.87 -12.21
C GLU A 153 -17.81 18.99 -10.78
N ARG A 154 -18.66 18.75 -9.78
CA ARG A 154 -18.28 18.73 -8.37
C ARG A 154 -17.32 17.58 -8.04
N TYR A 155 -17.37 16.49 -8.79
CA TYR A 155 -16.67 15.24 -8.49
C TYR A 155 -15.55 14.90 -9.48
N GLU A 156 -15.40 15.64 -10.58
CA GLU A 156 -14.39 15.36 -11.62
C GLU A 156 -12.97 15.22 -11.05
N ALA A 157 -12.54 16.17 -10.23
CA ALA A 157 -11.22 16.12 -9.61
C ALA A 157 -11.05 14.90 -8.67
N ALA A 158 -12.11 14.55 -7.92
CA ALA A 158 -12.11 13.41 -7.02
C ALA A 158 -12.13 12.07 -7.77
N LEU A 159 -12.76 12.02 -8.95
CA LEU A 159 -12.73 10.85 -9.82
C LEU A 159 -11.31 10.58 -10.31
N VAL A 160 -10.62 11.61 -10.81
CA VAL A 160 -9.21 11.50 -11.24
C VAL A 160 -8.30 11.05 -10.09
N GLU A 161 -8.52 11.56 -8.87
CA GLU A 161 -7.77 11.12 -7.69
C GLU A 161 -8.04 9.65 -7.36
N ALA A 162 -9.29 9.20 -7.47
CA ALA A 162 -9.65 7.80 -7.23
C ALA A 162 -9.02 6.86 -8.27
N GLU A 163 -9.04 7.25 -9.55
CA GLU A 163 -8.40 6.49 -10.63
C GLU A 163 -6.90 6.32 -10.39
N VAL A 164 -6.19 7.42 -10.13
CA VAL A 164 -4.74 7.39 -9.88
C VAL A 164 -4.38 6.58 -8.63
N SER A 165 -5.13 6.76 -7.54
CA SER A 165 -4.94 6.03 -6.28
C SER A 165 -5.17 4.52 -6.46
N ALA A 166 -6.23 4.15 -7.19
CA ALA A 166 -6.55 2.76 -7.46
C ALA A 166 -5.55 2.11 -8.43
N GLU A 167 -5.16 2.80 -9.51
CA GLU A 167 -4.17 2.32 -10.47
C GLU A 167 -2.81 2.09 -9.79
N ALA A 168 -2.34 3.04 -8.97
CA ALA A 168 -1.11 2.87 -8.19
C ALA A 168 -1.19 1.63 -7.28
N THR A 169 -2.32 1.44 -6.58
CA THR A 169 -2.51 0.26 -5.72
C THR A 169 -2.49 -1.03 -6.54
N CYS A 170 -3.06 -1.05 -7.74
CA CYS A 170 -3.02 -2.20 -8.64
C CYS A 170 -1.60 -2.49 -9.14
N ILE A 171 -0.81 -1.46 -9.48
CA ILE A 171 0.62 -1.59 -9.82
C ILE A 171 1.38 -2.29 -8.69
N ALA A 172 1.20 -1.84 -7.44
CA ALA A 172 1.82 -2.48 -6.30
C ALA A 172 1.39 -3.95 -6.15
N ARG A 173 0.09 -4.23 -6.27
CA ARG A 173 -0.46 -5.59 -6.20
C ARG A 173 0.10 -6.50 -7.29
N ASP A 174 0.23 -6.01 -8.51
CA ASP A 174 0.79 -6.78 -9.63
C ASP A 174 2.23 -7.19 -9.34
N LEU A 175 3.06 -6.29 -8.81
CA LEU A 175 4.43 -6.60 -8.42
C LEU A 175 4.48 -7.63 -7.29
N ILE A 176 3.67 -7.46 -6.23
CA ILE A 176 3.68 -8.34 -5.05
C ILE A 176 3.18 -9.76 -5.38
N ASN A 177 2.24 -9.87 -6.32
CA ASN A 177 1.65 -11.17 -6.70
C ASN A 177 2.48 -11.94 -7.73
N GLU A 178 3.52 -11.34 -8.31
CA GLU A 178 4.40 -12.07 -9.23
C GLU A 178 5.13 -13.23 -8.53
N PRO A 179 5.19 -14.41 -9.16
CA PRO A 179 5.99 -15.50 -8.62
C PRO A 179 7.47 -15.12 -8.50
N PRO A 180 8.20 -15.63 -7.47
CA PRO A 180 9.59 -15.25 -7.25
C PRO A 180 10.55 -15.69 -8.37
N THR A 181 10.17 -16.69 -9.16
CA THR A 181 10.91 -17.07 -10.37
C THR A 181 10.77 -16.06 -11.51
N VAL A 182 9.75 -15.20 -11.45
CA VAL A 182 9.49 -14.14 -12.43
C VAL A 182 10.00 -12.81 -11.94
N LEU A 183 9.64 -12.40 -10.72
CA LEU A 183 10.06 -11.12 -10.16
C LEU A 183 11.38 -11.27 -9.38
N THR A 184 12.47 -11.49 -10.09
CA THR A 184 13.83 -11.44 -9.54
C THR A 184 14.27 -9.98 -9.30
N PRO A 185 15.39 -9.71 -8.57
CA PRO A 185 15.90 -8.36 -8.38
C PRO A 185 16.10 -7.59 -9.70
N ALA A 186 16.62 -8.28 -10.73
CA ALA A 186 16.77 -7.68 -12.05
C ALA A 186 15.43 -7.35 -12.72
N LYS A 187 14.39 -8.18 -12.50
CA LYS A 187 13.06 -7.94 -13.04
C LYS A 187 12.33 -6.83 -12.29
N LEU A 188 12.53 -6.68 -10.98
CA LEU A 188 12.04 -5.55 -10.21
C LEU A 188 12.68 -4.24 -10.70
N ALA A 189 13.98 -4.24 -10.95
CA ALA A 189 14.68 -3.11 -11.54
C ALA A 189 14.16 -2.76 -12.95
N GLN A 190 13.93 -3.77 -13.79
CA GLN A 190 13.31 -3.58 -15.11
C GLN A 190 11.90 -2.99 -14.99
N ALA A 191 11.09 -3.51 -14.05
CA ALA A 191 9.74 -2.99 -13.82
C ALA A 191 9.76 -1.50 -13.42
N ALA A 192 10.73 -1.07 -12.59
CA ALA A 192 10.91 0.34 -12.27
C ALA A 192 11.27 1.18 -13.51
N GLN A 193 12.17 0.69 -14.36
CA GLN A 193 12.55 1.38 -15.60
C GLN A 193 11.38 1.50 -16.56
N GLU A 194 10.57 0.45 -16.73
CA GLU A 194 9.39 0.48 -17.60
C GLU A 194 8.28 1.38 -17.03
N LEU A 195 8.03 1.32 -15.71
CA LEU A 195 7.00 2.11 -15.03
C LEU A 195 7.24 3.62 -15.20
N PHE A 196 8.51 4.04 -15.19
CA PHE A 196 8.90 5.43 -15.28
C PHE A 196 9.44 5.85 -16.66
N LYS A 197 9.34 4.96 -17.64
CA LYS A 197 9.68 5.31 -19.03
C LYS A 197 8.82 6.48 -19.50
N GLU A 198 9.46 7.45 -20.11
CA GLU A 198 8.78 8.66 -20.61
C GLU A 198 8.09 9.52 -19.54
N THR A 199 8.53 9.40 -18.29
CA THR A 199 8.06 10.22 -17.16
C THR A 199 9.19 11.13 -16.66
N PRO A 200 8.91 12.15 -15.84
CA PRO A 200 9.95 13.00 -15.25
C PRO A 200 10.77 12.31 -14.16
N VAL A 201 10.50 11.05 -13.83
CA VAL A 201 11.26 10.29 -12.82
C VAL A 201 12.51 9.70 -13.48
N LYS A 202 13.68 10.06 -12.98
CA LYS A 202 14.95 9.47 -13.43
C LYS A 202 15.19 8.17 -12.65
N VAL A 203 15.32 7.04 -13.34
CA VAL A 203 15.63 5.75 -12.75
C VAL A 203 17.08 5.38 -13.02
N THR A 204 17.84 5.15 -11.96
CA THR A 204 19.21 4.63 -12.02
C THR A 204 19.26 3.27 -11.34
N VAL A 205 19.82 2.27 -12.02
CA VAL A 205 19.97 0.91 -11.51
C VAL A 205 21.45 0.57 -11.44
N TYR A 206 21.93 0.24 -10.24
CA TYR A 206 23.30 -0.20 -10.02
C TYR A 206 23.36 -1.72 -9.89
N GLY A 207 24.30 -2.33 -10.62
CA GLY A 207 24.62 -3.74 -10.52
C GLY A 207 25.61 -4.02 -9.39
N ARG A 208 25.94 -5.31 -9.17
CA ARG A 208 26.80 -5.78 -8.07
C ARG A 208 28.10 -5.00 -7.95
N ASP A 209 28.86 -4.87 -9.07
CA ASP A 209 30.17 -4.22 -9.04
C ASP A 209 30.09 -2.73 -8.70
N GLU A 210 29.01 -2.08 -9.08
CA GLU A 210 28.76 -0.67 -8.75
C GLU A 210 28.35 -0.53 -7.29
N VAL A 211 27.46 -1.40 -6.80
CA VAL A 211 27.03 -1.44 -5.40
C VAL A 211 28.20 -1.70 -4.47
N GLU A 212 29.12 -2.60 -4.86
CA GLU A 212 30.36 -2.86 -4.12
C GLU A 212 31.27 -1.63 -4.08
N ARG A 213 31.47 -0.96 -5.21
CA ARG A 213 32.26 0.30 -5.26
C ARG A 213 31.65 1.43 -4.45
N ILE A 214 30.32 1.53 -4.37
CA ILE A 214 29.61 2.47 -3.52
C ILE A 214 29.77 2.10 -2.04
N GLY A 215 29.87 0.80 -1.72
CA GLY A 215 30.14 0.31 -0.38
C GLY A 215 28.93 -0.25 0.37
N LEU A 216 27.81 -0.60 -0.31
CA LEU A 216 26.66 -1.26 0.34
C LEU A 216 26.96 -2.75 0.61
N THR A 217 27.98 -3.02 1.41
CA THR A 217 28.51 -4.38 1.60
C THR A 217 27.59 -5.28 2.40
N ALA A 218 26.86 -4.74 3.38
CA ALA A 218 25.90 -5.52 4.16
C ALA A 218 24.71 -5.97 3.29
N PHE A 219 24.23 -5.12 2.40
CA PHE A 219 23.23 -5.49 1.40
C PHE A 219 23.71 -6.61 0.47
N LEU A 220 24.95 -6.52 -0.02
CA LEU A 220 25.54 -7.56 -0.89
C LEU A 220 25.68 -8.92 -0.18
N GLU A 221 26.01 -8.92 1.12
CA GLU A 221 26.13 -10.16 1.90
C GLU A 221 24.79 -10.87 2.06
N VAL A 222 23.68 -10.14 2.26
CA VAL A 222 22.32 -10.73 2.29
C VAL A 222 22.01 -11.43 0.96
N GLY A 223 22.28 -10.78 -0.17
CA GLY A 223 22.01 -11.32 -1.50
C GLY A 223 22.97 -12.41 -1.98
N LYS A 224 24.03 -12.73 -1.23
CA LYS A 224 25.14 -13.60 -1.63
C LYS A 224 24.73 -15.05 -1.87
N GLY A 225 23.67 -15.50 -1.20
CA GLY A 225 23.13 -16.85 -1.35
C GLY A 225 22.35 -17.10 -2.64
N SER A 226 21.94 -16.04 -3.33
CA SER A 226 21.17 -16.17 -4.56
C SER A 226 22.06 -16.24 -5.80
N ILE A 227 21.56 -16.93 -6.84
CA ILE A 227 22.13 -16.86 -8.20
C ILE A 227 21.76 -15.55 -8.92
N HIS A 228 20.74 -14.85 -8.42
CA HIS A 228 20.31 -13.58 -8.97
C HIS A 228 21.08 -12.43 -8.35
N GLU A 229 21.66 -11.61 -9.21
CA GLU A 229 22.46 -10.46 -8.80
C GLU A 229 21.61 -9.40 -8.08
N PRO A 230 22.04 -8.90 -6.90
CA PRO A 230 21.41 -7.77 -6.24
C PRO A 230 21.39 -6.52 -7.11
N LYS A 231 20.35 -5.71 -6.98
CA LYS A 231 20.18 -4.42 -7.68
C LYS A 231 19.86 -3.31 -6.70
N LEU A 232 20.58 -2.20 -6.76
CA LEU A 232 20.17 -0.97 -6.09
C LEU A 232 19.42 -0.11 -7.11
N ILE A 233 18.14 0.18 -6.83
CA ILE A 233 17.24 0.94 -7.70
C ILE A 233 17.03 2.31 -7.07
N VAL A 234 17.37 3.37 -7.78
CA VAL A 234 17.22 4.76 -7.34
C VAL A 234 16.30 5.49 -8.31
N MET A 235 15.25 6.09 -7.80
CA MET A 235 14.19 6.77 -8.56
C MET A 235 14.09 8.23 -8.08
N GLU A 236 14.49 9.18 -8.90
CA GLU A 236 14.54 10.60 -8.55
C GLU A 236 13.39 11.36 -9.22
N TYR A 237 12.50 11.92 -8.43
CA TYR A 237 11.45 12.82 -8.86
C TYR A 237 11.72 14.23 -8.33
N THR A 238 11.72 15.21 -9.21
CA THR A 238 11.89 16.62 -8.86
C THR A 238 10.67 17.41 -9.36
N GLY A 239 9.62 17.43 -8.53
CA GLY A 239 8.36 18.12 -8.83
C GLY A 239 8.36 19.59 -8.41
N ALA A 240 9.31 20.02 -7.56
CA ALA A 240 9.47 21.40 -7.07
C ALA A 240 10.93 21.84 -7.22
N GLN A 241 11.26 22.44 -8.36
CA GLN A 241 12.65 22.88 -8.65
C GLN A 241 13.11 24.07 -7.80
N ASP A 242 12.16 24.82 -7.26
CA ASP A 242 12.36 25.98 -6.40
C ASP A 242 12.46 25.65 -4.90
N VAL A 243 12.39 24.35 -4.55
CA VAL A 243 12.45 23.84 -3.18
C VAL A 243 13.66 22.94 -3.02
N GLU A 244 14.56 23.26 -2.07
CA GLU A 244 15.73 22.43 -1.77
C GLU A 244 15.36 21.13 -1.03
N SER A 245 14.30 21.15 -0.22
CA SER A 245 13.86 20.00 0.58
C SER A 245 13.57 18.78 -0.28
N ARG A 246 14.11 17.62 0.13
CA ARG A 246 13.97 16.35 -0.58
C ARG A 246 13.70 15.21 0.40
N LEU A 247 12.65 14.44 0.14
CA LEU A 247 12.30 13.25 0.89
C LEU A 247 13.07 12.03 0.39
N GLY A 248 13.75 11.32 1.26
CA GLY A 248 14.20 9.95 1.04
C GLY A 248 13.05 8.97 1.29
N LEU A 249 12.73 8.16 0.30
CA LEU A 249 11.66 7.16 0.39
C LEU A 249 12.24 5.77 0.15
N ILE A 250 12.31 4.93 1.19
CA ILE A 250 13.02 3.65 1.11
C ILE A 250 12.01 2.50 1.21
N GLY A 251 12.12 1.53 0.31
CA GLY A 251 11.31 0.32 0.32
C GLY A 251 12.14 -0.95 0.49
N LYS A 252 11.76 -1.84 1.43
CA LYS A 252 12.35 -3.18 1.50
C LYS A 252 12.09 -3.91 0.18
N GLY A 253 13.15 -4.47 -0.42
CA GLY A 253 13.14 -5.05 -1.77
C GLY A 253 13.55 -6.53 -1.83
N LEU A 254 13.23 -7.33 -0.83
CA LEU A 254 13.50 -8.77 -0.85
C LEU A 254 12.50 -9.45 -1.80
N THR A 255 12.93 -9.75 -3.04
CA THR A 255 12.04 -10.39 -4.03
C THR A 255 11.69 -11.83 -3.67
N TYR A 256 12.44 -12.44 -2.77
CA TYR A 256 12.10 -13.66 -2.04
C TYR A 256 12.93 -13.78 -0.77
N ASP A 257 12.27 -14.12 0.34
CA ASP A 257 12.93 -14.44 1.60
C ASP A 257 12.64 -15.87 2.04
N SER A 258 13.71 -16.69 2.17
CA SER A 258 13.62 -18.04 2.75
C SER A 258 13.98 -18.07 4.23
N GLY A 259 14.43 -16.93 4.80
CA GLY A 259 15.09 -16.86 6.10
C GLY A 259 16.59 -17.18 6.04
N GLY A 260 17.11 -17.62 4.90
CA GLY A 260 18.49 -18.08 4.80
C GLY A 260 18.73 -19.32 5.67
N TYR A 261 19.89 -19.40 6.35
CA TYR A 261 20.19 -20.52 7.25
C TYR A 261 19.32 -20.54 8.53
N SER A 262 18.71 -19.43 8.91
CA SER A 262 17.60 -19.37 9.88
C SER A 262 16.27 -19.62 9.17
N LEU A 263 16.17 -20.80 8.52
CA LEU A 263 15.14 -21.16 7.56
C LEU A 263 13.72 -21.00 8.12
N GLN A 264 12.87 -20.30 7.39
CA GLN A 264 11.44 -20.18 7.69
C GLN A 264 10.70 -21.51 7.51
N SER A 265 9.54 -21.65 8.14
CA SER A 265 8.67 -22.81 7.88
C SER A 265 8.14 -22.78 6.44
N SER A 266 7.78 -23.95 5.90
CA SER A 266 7.23 -24.05 4.55
C SER A 266 5.97 -23.21 4.36
N GLU A 267 5.14 -23.08 5.41
CA GLU A 267 3.92 -22.28 5.41
C GLU A 267 4.21 -20.78 5.23
N PHE A 268 5.23 -20.25 5.94
CA PHE A 268 5.66 -18.87 5.76
C PHE A 268 6.30 -18.65 4.40
N MET A 269 7.19 -19.57 3.98
CA MET A 269 7.89 -19.47 2.69
C MET A 269 6.95 -19.44 1.48
N GLU A 270 5.75 -20.04 1.57
CA GLU A 270 4.76 -20.05 0.47
C GLU A 270 4.35 -18.65 0.00
N THR A 271 4.43 -17.66 0.89
CA THR A 271 3.98 -16.29 0.58
C THR A 271 5.12 -15.27 0.51
N MET A 272 6.38 -15.68 0.71
CA MET A 272 7.52 -14.76 0.85
C MET A 272 7.95 -14.01 -0.42
N GLN A 273 7.25 -14.20 -1.56
CA GLN A 273 7.33 -13.26 -2.67
C GLN A 273 6.80 -11.85 -2.31
N HIS A 274 5.99 -11.74 -1.25
CA HIS A 274 5.47 -10.45 -0.81
C HIS A 274 6.49 -9.60 -0.02
N ASP A 275 7.69 -10.12 0.25
CA ASP A 275 8.69 -9.46 1.09
C ASP A 275 9.36 -8.23 0.44
N MET A 276 8.94 -7.91 -0.77
CA MET A 276 9.24 -6.68 -1.50
C MET A 276 8.04 -5.71 -1.54
N SER A 277 7.03 -5.88 -0.70
CA SER A 277 5.85 -5.00 -0.67
C SER A 277 6.20 -3.55 -0.35
N GLY A 278 7.24 -3.31 0.44
CA GLY A 278 7.77 -1.97 0.68
C GLY A 278 8.27 -1.31 -0.61
N ALA A 279 9.05 -2.03 -1.42
CA ALA A 279 9.50 -1.55 -2.72
C ALA A 279 8.34 -1.28 -3.68
N ALA A 280 7.36 -2.17 -3.74
CA ALA A 280 6.17 -2.01 -4.57
C ALA A 280 5.37 -0.77 -4.18
N ALA A 281 5.17 -0.53 -2.86
CA ALA A 281 4.49 0.66 -2.36
C ALA A 281 5.24 1.96 -2.72
N VAL A 282 6.58 1.97 -2.59
CA VAL A 282 7.43 3.11 -2.98
C VAL A 282 7.32 3.41 -4.47
N MET A 283 7.46 2.40 -5.33
CA MET A 283 7.38 2.56 -6.78
C MET A 283 6.00 3.08 -7.19
N ALA A 284 4.94 2.49 -6.67
CA ALA A 284 3.57 2.84 -7.02
C ALA A 284 3.15 4.22 -6.49
N ALA A 285 3.53 4.59 -5.26
CA ALA A 285 3.25 5.91 -4.71
C ALA A 285 4.00 7.01 -5.48
N LEU A 286 5.25 6.75 -5.87
CA LEU A 286 6.02 7.68 -6.69
C LEU A 286 5.41 7.82 -8.10
N TRP A 287 4.89 6.73 -8.67
CA TRP A 287 4.16 6.77 -9.93
C TRP A 287 2.90 7.66 -9.83
N ALA A 288 2.09 7.52 -8.77
CA ALA A 288 0.93 8.37 -8.55
C ALA A 288 1.33 9.85 -8.40
N THR A 289 2.40 10.10 -7.67
CA THR A 289 2.95 11.44 -7.41
C THR A 289 3.33 12.16 -8.71
N GLN A 290 4.10 11.50 -9.58
CA GLN A 290 4.47 12.10 -10.86
C GLN A 290 3.29 12.22 -11.82
N LYS A 291 2.36 11.24 -11.82
CA LYS A 291 1.15 11.25 -12.64
C LYS A 291 0.27 12.45 -12.35
N ARG A 292 0.23 12.88 -11.08
CA ARG A 292 -0.51 14.06 -10.62
C ARG A 292 0.33 15.35 -10.63
N GLY A 293 1.62 15.25 -10.91
CA GLY A 293 2.52 16.40 -10.95
C GLY A 293 2.65 17.12 -9.61
N LEU A 294 2.68 16.37 -8.48
CA LEU A 294 2.80 16.97 -7.16
C LEU A 294 4.10 17.75 -7.02
N ARG A 295 4.04 18.93 -6.39
CA ARG A 295 5.19 19.82 -6.16
C ARG A 295 5.99 19.39 -4.92
N ILE A 296 6.66 18.24 -5.04
CA ILE A 296 7.51 17.65 -4.00
C ILE A 296 8.73 17.00 -4.65
N ASN A 297 9.87 17.00 -3.95
CA ASN A 297 11.07 16.30 -4.40
C ASN A 297 11.24 15.02 -3.60
N ILE A 298 11.35 13.89 -4.30
CA ILE A 298 11.45 12.55 -3.68
C ILE A 298 12.58 11.77 -4.36
N THR A 299 13.41 11.11 -3.55
CA THR A 299 14.31 10.06 -4.04
C THR A 299 13.86 8.71 -3.45
N GLY A 300 13.29 7.86 -4.30
CA GLY A 300 12.96 6.48 -3.97
C GLY A 300 14.21 5.59 -4.04
N VAL A 301 14.45 4.75 -3.04
CA VAL A 301 15.60 3.83 -2.98
C VAL A 301 15.11 2.44 -2.61
N VAL A 302 15.51 1.43 -3.42
CA VAL A 302 15.19 0.04 -3.21
C VAL A 302 16.45 -0.80 -3.32
N ALA A 303 16.85 -1.47 -2.25
CA ALA A 303 17.92 -2.47 -2.24
C ALA A 303 17.30 -3.85 -2.53
N ALA A 304 17.25 -4.23 -3.81
CA ALA A 304 16.59 -5.44 -4.29
C ALA A 304 17.54 -6.65 -4.29
N CYS A 305 17.22 -7.70 -3.50
CA CYS A 305 17.95 -8.96 -3.48
C CYS A 305 17.04 -10.13 -3.09
N GLU A 306 17.59 -11.32 -3.00
CA GLU A 306 16.93 -12.52 -2.48
C GLU A 306 17.74 -13.07 -1.30
N ASN A 307 17.06 -13.47 -0.23
CA ASN A 307 17.66 -14.20 0.89
C ASN A 307 17.45 -15.71 0.67
N LYS A 308 18.47 -16.37 0.15
CA LYS A 308 18.40 -17.81 -0.23
C LYS A 308 19.57 -18.61 0.34
N LEU A 309 19.33 -19.90 0.52
CA LEU A 309 20.37 -20.85 0.94
C LEU A 309 21.26 -21.25 -0.24
N SER A 310 22.55 -21.24 -0.01
CA SER A 310 23.55 -21.85 -0.91
C SER A 310 24.85 -22.04 -0.17
N ALA A 311 25.83 -22.63 -0.84
CA ALA A 311 27.18 -22.78 -0.29
C ALA A 311 27.90 -21.44 -0.05
N THR A 312 27.42 -20.35 -0.63
CA THR A 312 28.00 -19.00 -0.50
C THR A 312 27.16 -18.05 0.37
N ALA A 313 26.00 -18.50 0.85
CA ALA A 313 25.15 -17.67 1.69
C ALA A 313 25.81 -17.33 3.03
N TYR A 314 25.53 -16.17 3.54
CA TYR A 314 25.97 -15.78 4.89
C TYR A 314 25.27 -16.64 5.95
N VAL A 315 25.89 -16.75 7.13
CA VAL A 315 25.44 -17.67 8.17
C VAL A 315 25.35 -16.98 9.54
N PRO A 316 24.54 -17.50 10.48
CA PRO A 316 24.60 -17.05 11.87
C PRO A 316 26.02 -17.22 12.44
N GLY A 317 26.55 -16.15 13.05
CA GLY A 317 27.92 -16.05 13.53
C GLY A 317 28.82 -15.19 12.65
N ASP A 318 28.40 -14.85 11.42
CA ASP A 318 29.13 -13.89 10.59
C ASP A 318 29.12 -12.49 11.19
N VAL A 319 30.19 -11.75 10.90
CA VAL A 319 30.27 -10.31 11.20
C VAL A 319 30.49 -9.57 9.90
N ILE A 320 29.49 -8.80 9.51
CA ILE A 320 29.46 -8.08 8.24
C ILE A 320 29.65 -6.58 8.45
N ARG A 321 30.27 -5.90 7.50
CA ARG A 321 30.47 -4.45 7.54
C ARG A 321 29.38 -3.76 6.70
N SER A 322 28.70 -2.77 7.28
CA SER A 322 27.75 -1.93 6.55
C SER A 322 28.44 -0.75 5.85
N MET A 323 27.73 -0.09 4.95
CA MET A 323 28.18 1.14 4.27
C MET A 323 28.53 2.25 5.26
N SER A 324 27.87 2.34 6.42
CA SER A 324 28.20 3.29 7.47
C SER A 324 29.55 3.05 8.17
N GLY A 325 30.20 1.92 7.88
CA GLY A 325 31.41 1.46 8.56
C GLY A 325 31.17 0.67 9.85
N ARG A 326 29.92 0.59 10.32
CA ARG A 326 29.56 -0.23 11.48
C ARG A 326 29.59 -1.71 11.12
N TYR A 327 30.07 -2.55 12.05
CA TYR A 327 30.03 -4.00 11.94
C TYR A 327 28.77 -4.55 12.60
N ILE A 328 28.12 -5.50 11.93
CA ILE A 328 26.88 -6.15 12.34
C ILE A 328 27.17 -7.64 12.56
N GLU A 329 26.93 -8.13 13.78
CA GLU A 329 26.91 -9.56 14.10
C GLU A 329 25.58 -10.13 13.58
N VAL A 330 25.64 -11.12 12.72
CA VAL A 330 24.48 -11.85 12.23
C VAL A 330 24.19 -12.97 13.21
N ASN A 331 23.16 -12.83 14.03
CA ASN A 331 22.69 -13.92 14.89
C ASN A 331 21.39 -14.57 14.39
N ASN A 332 20.77 -13.99 13.35
CA ASN A 332 19.59 -14.53 12.67
C ASN A 332 19.60 -14.08 11.19
N THR A 333 19.70 -15.00 10.26
CA THR A 333 19.66 -14.68 8.82
C THR A 333 18.27 -14.36 8.29
N ASP A 334 17.20 -14.63 9.08
CA ASP A 334 15.80 -14.24 8.82
C ASP A 334 15.49 -12.82 9.33
N ALA A 335 16.49 -12.09 9.77
CA ALA A 335 16.43 -10.66 10.08
C ALA A 335 17.28 -9.87 9.07
N GLU A 336 17.19 -10.22 7.81
CA GLU A 336 17.93 -9.71 6.64
C GLU A 336 17.46 -8.35 6.18
N GLY A 337 16.13 -8.11 6.25
CA GLY A 337 15.50 -6.88 5.75
C GLY A 337 16.08 -5.64 6.40
N ARG A 338 16.32 -5.68 7.72
CA ARG A 338 16.94 -4.56 8.44
C ARG A 338 18.39 -4.35 8.07
N ILE A 339 19.11 -5.43 7.67
CA ILE A 339 20.49 -5.36 7.18
C ILE A 339 20.52 -4.64 5.82
N THR A 340 19.63 -4.99 4.90
CA THR A 340 19.53 -4.28 3.60
C THR A 340 19.09 -2.82 3.78
N LEU A 341 18.19 -2.56 4.73
CA LEU A 341 17.75 -1.20 5.08
C LEU A 341 18.88 -0.36 5.70
N ALA A 342 19.78 -0.95 6.49
CA ALA A 342 20.92 -0.24 7.06
C ALA A 342 21.77 0.43 5.96
N ASP A 343 22.08 -0.30 4.90
CA ASP A 343 22.84 0.23 3.77
C ASP A 343 21.99 1.16 2.91
N ALA A 344 20.71 0.84 2.66
CA ALA A 344 19.81 1.72 1.89
C ALA A 344 19.60 3.08 2.58
N VAL A 345 19.40 3.10 3.90
CA VAL A 345 19.32 4.33 4.70
C VAL A 345 20.61 5.13 4.63
N THR A 346 21.75 4.47 4.83
CA THR A 346 23.06 5.12 4.77
C THR A 346 23.31 5.72 3.40
N TYR A 347 23.03 4.98 2.32
CA TYR A 347 23.13 5.46 0.95
C TYR A 347 22.24 6.69 0.71
N THR A 348 20.98 6.60 1.12
CA THR A 348 20.00 7.67 0.94
C THR A 348 20.46 8.96 1.62
N LYS A 349 20.96 8.88 2.84
CA LYS A 349 21.52 10.02 3.58
C LYS A 349 22.75 10.63 2.91
N GLN A 350 23.70 9.79 2.51
CA GLN A 350 25.01 10.24 2.05
C GLN A 350 25.04 10.64 0.58
N CYS A 351 24.19 10.02 -0.26
CA CYS A 351 24.28 10.14 -1.72
C CYS A 351 23.08 10.83 -2.38
N CYS A 352 21.93 10.99 -1.67
CA CYS A 352 20.71 11.48 -2.31
C CYS A 352 20.30 12.91 -1.91
N GLY A 353 21.04 13.58 -1.03
CA GLY A 353 20.77 14.97 -0.62
C GLY A 353 19.40 15.14 0.04
N VAL A 354 18.98 14.17 0.86
CA VAL A 354 17.68 14.18 1.54
C VAL A 354 17.77 14.81 2.92
N ASP A 355 16.69 15.44 3.36
CA ASP A 355 16.58 16.07 4.68
C ASP A 355 15.71 15.28 5.66
N ARG A 356 14.96 14.30 5.19
CA ARG A 356 14.11 13.41 5.97
C ARG A 356 13.89 12.07 5.25
N ILE A 357 13.56 11.04 6.00
CA ILE A 357 13.40 9.67 5.47
C ILE A 357 12.08 9.08 5.94
N VAL A 358 11.38 8.46 4.99
CA VAL A 358 10.31 7.50 5.25
C VAL A 358 10.78 6.15 4.71
N ASP A 359 10.79 5.11 5.54
CA ASP A 359 11.00 3.76 5.04
C ASP A 359 9.80 2.87 5.34
N ILE A 360 9.52 1.94 4.43
CA ILE A 360 8.40 1.01 4.51
C ILE A 360 8.88 -0.41 4.20
N ALA A 361 8.56 -1.34 5.08
CA ALA A 361 9.07 -2.70 5.00
C ALA A 361 8.12 -3.73 5.62
N THR A 362 8.05 -4.90 5.03
CA THR A 362 7.61 -6.14 5.67
C THR A 362 8.75 -6.60 6.59
N LEU A 363 8.87 -5.94 7.77
CA LEU A 363 10.10 -6.09 8.54
C LEU A 363 10.00 -7.18 9.59
N THR A 364 8.85 -7.32 10.25
CA THR A 364 8.74 -8.25 11.38
C THR A 364 7.38 -8.94 11.48
N ASP A 365 7.39 -10.21 11.88
CA ASP A 365 6.16 -10.91 12.31
C ASP A 365 5.65 -10.37 13.65
N GLY A 366 6.54 -9.75 14.42
CA GLY A 366 6.22 -9.12 15.70
C GLY A 366 5.18 -8.03 15.58
N ILE A 367 5.13 -7.31 14.46
CA ILE A 367 4.12 -6.27 14.24
C ILE A 367 2.74 -6.86 14.03
N GLN A 368 2.62 -7.98 13.31
CA GLN A 368 1.36 -8.69 13.14
C GLN A 368 0.84 -9.23 14.48
N THR A 369 1.72 -9.77 15.30
CA THR A 369 1.39 -10.23 16.66
C THR A 369 0.88 -9.07 17.53
N ALA A 370 1.46 -7.87 17.40
CA ALA A 370 1.11 -6.72 18.21
C ALA A 370 -0.17 -6.00 17.73
N LEU A 371 -0.36 -5.83 16.41
CA LEU A 371 -1.38 -4.96 15.81
C LEU A 371 -2.37 -5.68 14.89
N GLY A 372 -2.18 -6.99 14.65
CA GLY A 372 -2.99 -7.76 13.70
C GLY A 372 -2.65 -7.44 12.24
N ASN A 373 -3.59 -7.74 11.34
CA ASN A 373 -3.40 -7.65 9.89
C ASN A 373 -4.11 -6.45 9.22
N ARG A 374 -4.56 -5.47 10.00
CA ARG A 374 -5.31 -4.30 9.49
C ARG A 374 -4.66 -2.97 9.83
N ARG A 375 -3.51 -3.00 10.49
CA ARG A 375 -2.82 -1.81 10.98
C ARG A 375 -1.32 -2.02 10.92
N CYS A 376 -0.60 -1.10 10.27
CA CYS A 376 0.86 -1.12 10.30
C CYS A 376 1.40 -0.49 11.59
N GLY A 377 2.61 -0.87 11.98
CA GLY A 377 3.36 -0.20 13.01
C GLY A 377 4.14 0.99 12.45
N ALA A 378 4.24 2.05 13.24
CA ALA A 378 5.10 3.18 12.92
C ALA A 378 6.08 3.43 14.07
N PHE A 379 7.33 3.74 13.72
CA PHE A 379 8.39 4.10 14.66
C PHE A 379 9.09 5.34 14.14
N SER A 380 9.30 6.34 14.97
CA SER A 380 9.81 7.63 14.49
C SER A 380 10.69 8.32 15.53
N ASN A 381 11.60 9.16 15.06
CA ASN A 381 12.33 10.13 15.86
C ASN A 381 11.83 11.57 15.66
N ASN A 382 10.76 11.77 14.83
CA ASN A 382 10.29 13.12 14.46
C ASN A 382 8.76 13.23 14.45
N ARG A 383 8.21 13.96 15.41
CA ARG A 383 6.74 14.14 15.57
C ARG A 383 6.06 14.87 14.42
N ALA A 384 6.75 15.82 13.77
CA ALA A 384 6.16 16.56 12.66
C ALA A 384 5.99 15.63 11.45
N LEU A 385 7.00 14.82 11.15
CA LEU A 385 6.95 13.82 10.08
C LEU A 385 5.88 12.74 10.38
N THR A 386 5.81 12.26 11.63
CA THR A 386 4.75 11.33 12.05
C THR A 386 3.36 11.91 11.81
N ALA A 387 3.12 13.17 12.21
CA ALA A 387 1.82 13.82 12.01
C ALA A 387 1.42 13.96 10.53
N GLN A 388 2.39 14.18 9.63
CA GLN A 388 2.12 14.20 8.18
C GLN A 388 1.70 12.83 7.67
N VAL A 389 2.39 11.77 8.10
CA VAL A 389 2.06 10.38 7.73
C VAL A 389 0.72 9.95 8.33
N GLU A 390 0.41 10.32 9.58
CA GLU A 390 -0.90 10.07 10.21
C GLU A 390 -2.06 10.70 9.40
N LYS A 391 -1.89 11.94 8.92
CA LYS A 391 -2.88 12.60 8.05
C LYS A 391 -3.05 11.84 6.73
N GLY A 392 -1.94 11.41 6.11
CA GLY A 392 -1.96 10.61 4.89
C GLY A 392 -2.65 9.26 5.10
N ALA A 393 -2.32 8.57 6.19
CA ALA A 393 -2.91 7.30 6.59
C ALA A 393 -4.44 7.41 6.77
N ALA A 394 -4.89 8.46 7.47
CA ALA A 394 -6.30 8.74 7.67
C ALA A 394 -7.02 9.04 6.35
N ALA A 395 -6.42 9.84 5.46
CA ALA A 395 -6.99 10.14 4.14
C ALA A 395 -7.05 8.91 3.22
N ALA A 396 -6.07 8.00 3.34
CA ALA A 396 -6.02 6.74 2.61
C ALA A 396 -6.95 5.65 3.17
N CYS A 397 -7.46 5.82 4.39
CA CYS A 397 -8.11 4.76 5.17
C CYS A 397 -7.20 3.53 5.36
N GLU A 398 -5.89 3.75 5.49
CA GLU A 398 -4.88 2.75 5.83
C GLU A 398 -4.40 3.02 7.25
N ARG A 399 -4.81 2.17 8.18
CA ARG A 399 -4.59 2.42 9.61
C ARG A 399 -3.13 2.20 10.00
N MET A 400 -2.58 3.10 10.82
CA MET A 400 -1.28 2.95 11.45
C MET A 400 -1.39 3.12 12.97
N TRP A 401 -0.36 2.69 13.68
CA TRP A 401 -0.19 2.94 15.12
C TRP A 401 1.28 3.20 15.44
N GLU A 402 1.55 4.35 16.08
CA GLU A 402 2.91 4.66 16.52
C GLU A 402 3.25 3.82 17.76
N LEU A 403 4.37 3.12 17.69
CA LEU A 403 4.98 2.34 18.76
C LEU A 403 6.25 3.06 19.25
N PRO A 404 6.62 2.92 20.53
CA PRO A 404 7.76 3.64 21.06
C PRO A 404 9.10 3.12 20.50
N CYS A 405 10.02 4.05 20.24
CA CYS A 405 11.43 3.76 20.13
C CYS A 405 12.00 3.62 21.55
N ASP A 406 12.22 2.38 22.02
CA ASP A 406 12.59 2.09 23.40
C ASP A 406 14.08 1.71 23.51
N GLU A 407 14.85 2.53 24.20
CA GLU A 407 16.28 2.32 24.43
C GLU A 407 16.60 1.05 25.25
N ASN A 408 15.66 0.57 26.08
CA ASN A 408 15.85 -0.69 26.79
C ASN A 408 15.77 -1.87 25.82
N LEU A 409 14.89 -1.78 24.81
CA LEU A 409 14.83 -2.77 23.73
C LEU A 409 16.01 -2.64 22.75
N ARG A 410 16.53 -1.43 22.55
CA ARG A 410 17.75 -1.23 21.76
C ARG A 410 18.94 -1.99 22.33
N ARG A 411 19.11 -2.05 23.65
CA ARG A 411 20.20 -2.77 24.33
C ARG A 411 20.23 -4.27 24.00
N VAL A 412 19.12 -4.84 23.57
CA VAL A 412 19.04 -6.22 23.10
C VAL A 412 19.92 -6.45 21.87
N LEU A 413 20.22 -5.39 21.12
CA LEU A 413 21.11 -5.42 19.95
C LEU A 413 22.60 -5.31 20.31
N ASP A 414 22.99 -5.14 21.56
CA ASP A 414 24.41 -5.05 21.95
C ASP A 414 25.12 -6.35 21.59
N SER A 415 26.24 -6.23 20.90
CA SER A 415 27.09 -7.35 20.48
C SER A 415 28.39 -7.38 21.29
N ARG A 416 28.94 -8.57 21.46
CA ARG A 416 30.25 -8.76 22.09
C ARG A 416 31.41 -8.69 21.08
N VAL A 417 31.07 -8.83 19.78
CA VAL A 417 32.10 -9.00 18.71
C VAL A 417 31.96 -7.93 17.62
N ALA A 418 30.84 -7.19 17.59
CA ALA A 418 30.55 -6.18 16.61
C ALA A 418 29.97 -4.91 17.28
N HIS A 419 29.59 -3.90 16.50
CA HIS A 419 28.90 -2.71 17.03
C HIS A 419 27.47 -3.02 17.49
N LEU A 420 26.81 -3.94 16.78
CA LEU A 420 25.47 -4.41 17.11
C LEU A 420 25.22 -5.78 16.44
N LYS A 421 24.23 -6.53 16.94
CA LYS A 421 23.70 -7.73 16.30
C LYS A 421 22.38 -7.42 15.61
N ASN A 422 22.02 -8.22 14.60
CA ASN A 422 20.85 -7.91 13.77
C ASN A 422 19.50 -8.31 14.36
N SER A 423 19.44 -9.07 15.46
CA SER A 423 18.15 -9.48 16.02
C SER A 423 18.16 -9.70 17.53
N ALA A 424 16.95 -9.80 18.11
CA ALA A 424 16.72 -10.18 19.50
C ALA A 424 16.74 -11.70 19.71
N MET A 425 17.17 -12.52 18.75
CA MET A 425 17.21 -13.97 18.89
C MET A 425 18.02 -14.39 20.13
N GLY A 426 17.44 -15.29 20.92
CA GLY A 426 18.02 -15.72 22.19
C GLY A 426 17.78 -14.79 23.38
N SER A 427 17.07 -13.66 23.17
CA SER A 427 16.64 -12.77 24.27
C SER A 427 15.26 -13.19 24.78
N SER A 428 15.07 -13.10 26.09
CA SER A 428 13.76 -13.31 26.74
C SER A 428 12.87 -12.04 26.75
N VAL A 429 13.37 -10.92 26.22
CA VAL A 429 12.73 -9.60 26.40
C VAL A 429 11.54 -9.40 25.45
N GLY A 430 11.49 -10.07 24.30
CA GLY A 430 10.42 -9.85 23.31
C GLY A 430 10.58 -8.53 22.55
N GLY A 431 9.46 -7.95 22.10
CA GLY A 431 9.45 -6.64 21.45
C GLY A 431 10.09 -6.62 20.05
N TYR A 432 9.96 -7.70 19.29
CA TYR A 432 10.66 -7.92 18.02
C TYR A 432 10.47 -6.80 16.99
N ALA A 433 9.26 -6.24 16.91
CA ALA A 433 8.99 -5.11 16.00
C ALA A 433 9.79 -3.86 16.40
N THR A 434 9.75 -3.49 17.70
CA THR A 434 10.54 -2.36 18.21
C THR A 434 12.03 -2.59 18.03
N VAL A 435 12.53 -3.80 18.29
CA VAL A 435 13.96 -4.15 18.09
C VAL A 435 14.36 -4.00 16.62
N GLY A 436 13.48 -4.41 15.68
CA GLY A 436 13.68 -4.21 14.24
C GLY A 436 13.82 -2.74 13.87
N ALA A 437 12.90 -1.93 14.33
CA ALA A 437 12.91 -0.48 14.10
C ALA A 437 14.12 0.21 14.75
N MET A 438 14.48 -0.18 16.00
CA MET A 438 15.66 0.33 16.68
C MET A 438 16.96 -0.02 15.97
N PHE A 439 17.04 -1.18 15.32
CA PHE A 439 18.18 -1.52 14.46
C PHE A 439 18.31 -0.54 13.29
N VAL A 440 17.21 -0.27 12.56
CA VAL A 440 17.21 0.69 11.44
C VAL A 440 17.56 2.09 11.92
N LYS A 441 17.01 2.51 13.08
CA LYS A 441 17.29 3.81 13.70
C LYS A 441 18.79 4.07 13.94
N GLU A 442 19.58 3.05 14.25
CA GLU A 442 21.03 3.18 14.43
C GLU A 442 21.75 3.75 13.19
N PHE A 443 21.20 3.53 11.99
CA PHE A 443 21.76 4.00 10.72
C PHE A 443 21.14 5.34 10.26
N VAL A 444 19.97 5.65 10.75
CA VAL A 444 19.29 6.95 10.52
C VAL A 444 20.02 8.09 11.22
N GLU A 445 20.54 7.84 12.42
CA GLU A 445 21.16 8.84 13.28
C GLU A 445 20.18 9.98 13.63
N GLU A 446 20.56 11.25 13.39
CA GLU A 446 19.75 12.42 13.71
C GLU A 446 18.80 12.85 12.57
N THR A 447 18.85 12.18 11.41
CA THR A 447 17.96 12.52 10.29
C THR A 447 16.50 12.31 10.68
N PRO A 448 15.59 13.28 10.45
CA PRO A 448 14.15 13.08 10.65
C PRO A 448 13.66 11.82 9.93
N TRP A 449 13.02 10.91 10.66
CA TRP A 449 12.72 9.59 10.14
C TRP A 449 11.42 9.01 10.71
N ILE A 450 10.75 8.22 9.86
CA ILE A 450 9.69 7.32 10.23
C ILE A 450 9.83 5.99 9.49
N HIS A 451 9.75 4.89 10.22
CA HIS A 451 9.65 3.52 9.72
C HIS A 451 8.21 3.02 9.78
N LEU A 452 7.74 2.44 8.70
CA LEU A 452 6.43 1.81 8.58
C LEU A 452 6.61 0.29 8.43
N ASP A 453 6.34 -0.45 9.51
CA ASP A 453 6.37 -1.92 9.49
C ASP A 453 5.02 -2.46 9.03
N ILE A 454 4.99 -2.95 7.79
CA ILE A 454 3.82 -3.53 7.11
C ILE A 454 3.83 -5.07 7.09
N GLY A 455 4.65 -5.72 7.93
CA GLY A 455 4.75 -7.18 8.01
C GLY A 455 3.42 -7.89 8.23
N GLY A 456 2.49 -7.25 8.98
CA GLY A 456 1.14 -7.78 9.19
C GLY A 456 0.12 -7.41 8.12
N THR A 457 0.39 -6.40 7.26
CA THR A 457 -0.61 -5.80 6.37
C THR A 457 -0.30 -5.95 4.88
N ALA A 458 0.74 -6.69 4.50
CA ALA A 458 1.17 -6.78 3.11
C ALA A 458 0.42 -7.83 2.28
N TRP A 459 -0.12 -8.86 2.95
CA TRP A 459 -0.71 -10.04 2.33
C TRP A 459 -2.01 -10.47 3.01
N THR A 460 -2.96 -11.04 2.25
CA THR A 460 -4.17 -11.63 2.80
C THR A 460 -4.57 -12.91 2.07
N THR A 461 -5.10 -13.87 2.82
CA THR A 461 -5.68 -15.12 2.29
C THR A 461 -7.18 -15.00 2.00
N GLU A 462 -7.80 -13.87 2.35
CA GLU A 462 -9.23 -13.64 2.24
C GLU A 462 -9.55 -12.40 1.41
N CYS A 463 -10.74 -12.38 0.81
CA CYS A 463 -11.29 -11.21 0.16
C CYS A 463 -12.16 -10.44 1.15
N GLU A 464 -11.75 -9.25 1.56
CA GLU A 464 -12.50 -8.41 2.48
C GLU A 464 -12.35 -6.92 2.16
N GLY A 465 -13.47 -6.19 2.15
CA GLY A 465 -13.46 -4.79 1.77
C GLY A 465 -12.85 -4.60 0.37
N ILE A 466 -11.90 -3.70 0.25
CA ILE A 466 -11.15 -3.46 -1.00
C ILE A 466 -10.02 -4.48 -1.23
N TYR A 467 -9.71 -5.34 -0.26
CA TYR A 467 -8.59 -6.27 -0.34
C TYR A 467 -8.98 -7.58 -1.03
N THR A 468 -8.14 -8.04 -1.93
CA THR A 468 -8.26 -9.32 -2.63
C THR A 468 -7.16 -10.27 -2.16
N LYS A 469 -7.37 -11.59 -2.30
CA LYS A 469 -6.34 -12.59 -1.95
C LYS A 469 -5.01 -12.29 -2.61
N GLY A 470 -3.92 -12.44 -1.86
CA GLY A 470 -2.58 -12.13 -2.30
C GLY A 470 -2.06 -10.81 -1.74
N GLY A 471 -1.16 -10.18 -2.47
CA GLY A 471 -0.60 -8.86 -2.15
C GLY A 471 -1.66 -7.78 -2.24
N ILE A 472 -1.79 -6.97 -1.21
CA ILE A 472 -2.87 -5.98 -1.09
C ILE A 472 -2.44 -4.55 -1.44
N GLY A 473 -1.14 -4.29 -1.62
CA GLY A 473 -0.61 -2.98 -1.95
C GLY A 473 -0.71 -1.96 -0.82
N PHE A 474 -0.74 -2.43 0.44
CA PHE A 474 -0.80 -1.56 1.62
C PHE A 474 0.39 -0.60 1.65
N GLY A 475 0.14 0.63 2.08
CA GLY A 475 1.12 1.70 2.14
C GLY A 475 1.19 2.56 0.87
N THR A 476 0.77 2.05 -0.30
CA THR A 476 0.77 2.82 -1.55
C THR A 476 -0.09 4.08 -1.44
N ARG A 477 -1.33 3.94 -1.00
CA ARG A 477 -2.27 5.06 -0.84
C ARG A 477 -1.88 5.97 0.31
N MET A 478 -1.41 5.38 1.42
CA MET A 478 -0.91 6.12 2.58
C MET A 478 0.25 7.04 2.18
N LEU A 479 1.25 6.53 1.48
CA LEU A 479 2.39 7.32 1.00
C LEU A 479 1.95 8.43 0.04
N TYR A 480 1.12 8.09 -0.94
CA TYR A 480 0.62 9.08 -1.90
C TYR A 480 -0.17 10.21 -1.22
N GLU A 481 -1.09 9.90 -0.31
CA GLU A 481 -1.83 10.90 0.45
C GLU A 481 -0.91 11.70 1.40
N THR A 482 0.13 11.07 1.95
CA THR A 482 1.16 11.76 2.75
C THR A 482 1.89 12.81 1.91
N PHE A 483 2.24 12.49 0.66
CA PHE A 483 2.92 13.46 -0.23
C PHE A 483 2.02 14.63 -0.58
N LYS A 484 0.71 14.43 -0.73
CA LYS A 484 -0.27 15.53 -0.88
C LYS A 484 -0.36 16.42 0.36
N VAL A 485 -0.23 15.82 1.56
CA VAL A 485 -0.15 16.60 2.81
C VAL A 485 1.14 17.43 2.85
N MET A 486 2.28 16.82 2.53
CA MET A 486 3.57 17.50 2.52
C MET A 486 3.62 18.65 1.50
N GLU A 487 3.06 18.45 0.29
CA GLU A 487 2.92 19.49 -0.71
C GLU A 487 2.13 20.71 -0.19
N LYS A 488 0.98 20.45 0.42
CA LYS A 488 0.11 21.52 0.96
C LYS A 488 0.78 22.28 2.10
N GLU A 489 1.49 21.59 2.98
CA GLU A 489 2.18 22.19 4.12
C GLU A 489 3.42 22.95 3.66
N GLY A 490 4.19 22.43 2.69
CA GLY A 490 5.35 23.10 2.08
C GLY A 490 4.99 24.33 1.25
N SER A 491 3.74 24.44 0.77
CA SER A 491 3.25 25.61 0.03
C SER A 491 2.81 26.77 0.96
N GLN A 492 2.82 26.55 2.29
CA GLN A 492 2.40 27.53 3.29
C GLN A 492 3.59 28.20 4.02
N VAL A 493 4.84 27.90 3.63
CA VAL A 493 6.07 28.46 4.26
C VAL A 493 6.71 29.51 3.33
#